data_7a80252434336372d9bc04e4713deced
#
_entry.id   7a80252434336372d9bc04e4713deced
#
_cell.length_a   1.000
_cell.length_b   1.000
_cell.length_c   1.000
_cell.angle_alpha   90.00
_cell.angle_beta   90.00
_cell.angle_gamma   90.00
#
_symmetry.space_group_name_H-M   'P 1'
#
loop_
_entity.id
_entity.type
_entity.pdbx_description
1 polymer ?
#
loop_
_entity_poly.entity_id
_entity_poly.type
_entity_poly.pdbx_seq_one_letter_code
_entity_poly.pdbx_strand_id
1 'polypeptide(L)'
;DNAPASKFEKVLSEVAKYGSVTIRKAYGNWKSPTLKGWEELLHEHAIQPIQQYDLTKGKNASDIAMVIDAMDIMYTKNIDVMCFISSDSDFTPMVTRALAEGKVVLGFGERKTPSPFVNACSKFLFLDEPETEEAEKEPKPKNLKSNTKLVNLLRQAIEATEDDEGWAVLSSVGKNISNRTSFDCRNYGFRNLSSLFKEVDLFELKLVQGRTYMVRDARKCKKNEQVQS
;
A
#
# COMPACT_ATOMS: atom_id res chain seq x y z
N ASP A 1 -8.33 -4.01 17.19
CA ASP A 1 -7.83 -3.20 18.31
C ASP A 1 -6.89 -2.05 17.87
N ASN A 2 -6.18 -2.19 16.75
CA ASN A 2 -5.10 -1.26 16.36
C ASN A 2 -5.43 -0.38 15.14
N ALA A 3 -6.66 -0.41 14.65
CA ALA A 3 -7.07 0.37 13.49
C ALA A 3 -7.88 1.61 13.92
N PRO A 4 -7.56 2.82 13.43
CA PRO A 4 -8.32 4.01 13.75
C PRO A 4 -9.67 4.02 13.02
N ALA A 5 -10.76 4.11 13.79
CA ALA A 5 -12.13 4.15 13.26
C ALA A 5 -12.32 5.29 12.25
N SER A 6 -11.77 6.46 12.52
CA SER A 6 -11.87 7.67 11.68
C SER A 6 -11.30 7.53 10.27
N LYS A 7 -10.50 6.49 9.98
CA LYS A 7 -9.90 6.26 8.66
C LYS A 7 -10.58 5.13 7.87
N PHE A 8 -11.67 4.56 8.40
CA PHE A 8 -12.31 3.42 7.78
C PHE A 8 -12.92 3.71 6.40
N GLU A 9 -13.52 4.88 6.21
CA GLU A 9 -14.04 5.31 4.90
C GLU A 9 -12.95 5.36 3.81
N LYS A 10 -11.74 5.82 4.18
CA LYS A 10 -10.59 5.81 3.27
C LYS A 10 -10.24 4.39 2.83
N VAL A 11 -10.30 3.44 3.76
CA VAL A 11 -10.09 2.01 3.46
C VAL A 11 -11.15 1.50 2.50
N LEU A 12 -12.44 1.74 2.77
CA LEU A 12 -13.53 1.31 1.90
C LEU A 12 -13.41 1.89 0.48
N SER A 13 -13.11 3.18 0.38
CA SER A 13 -12.89 3.85 -0.91
C SER A 13 -11.75 3.22 -1.72
N GLU A 14 -10.70 2.77 -1.05
CA GLU A 14 -9.59 2.11 -1.73
C GLU A 14 -9.93 0.67 -2.13
N VAL A 15 -10.54 -0.09 -1.24
CA VAL A 15 -10.93 -1.50 -1.50
C VAL A 15 -11.97 -1.59 -2.61
N ALA A 16 -12.89 -0.61 -2.70
CA ALA A 16 -13.90 -0.54 -3.76
C ALA A 16 -13.31 -0.50 -5.19
N LYS A 17 -12.05 -0.11 -5.36
CA LYS A 17 -11.35 -0.14 -6.66
C LYS A 17 -11.06 -1.57 -7.15
N TYR A 18 -11.09 -2.54 -6.26
CA TYR A 18 -10.80 -3.94 -6.55
C TYR A 18 -12.07 -4.79 -6.71
N GLY A 19 -13.22 -4.28 -6.35
CA GLY A 19 -14.51 -4.96 -6.48
C GLY A 19 -15.43 -4.75 -5.29
N SER A 20 -16.49 -5.55 -5.22
CA SER A 20 -17.48 -5.49 -4.15
C SER A 20 -16.96 -6.17 -2.87
N VAL A 21 -17.06 -5.48 -1.75
CA VAL A 21 -16.71 -6.04 -0.44
C VAL A 21 -17.84 -6.90 0.08
N THR A 22 -17.68 -8.21 0.03
CA THR A 22 -18.71 -9.19 0.40
C THR A 22 -18.69 -9.60 1.87
N ILE A 23 -17.50 -9.56 2.49
CA ILE A 23 -17.31 -9.96 3.89
C ILE A 23 -16.57 -8.82 4.61
N ARG A 24 -17.16 -8.36 5.72
CA ARG A 24 -16.58 -7.32 6.58
C ARG A 24 -16.66 -7.79 8.02
N LYS A 25 -15.52 -7.98 8.66
CA LYS A 25 -15.43 -8.47 10.05
C LYS A 25 -14.44 -7.62 10.83
N ALA A 26 -14.74 -7.40 12.10
CA ALA A 26 -13.85 -6.72 13.03
C ALA A 26 -13.72 -7.54 14.31
N TYR A 27 -12.49 -7.72 14.77
CA TYR A 27 -12.13 -8.59 15.88
C TYR A 27 -11.66 -7.74 17.06
N GLY A 28 -12.15 -8.03 18.25
CA GLY A 28 -11.73 -7.30 19.43
C GLY A 28 -12.58 -7.60 20.66
N ASN A 29 -12.17 -7.04 21.79
CA ASN A 29 -12.97 -7.07 23.00
C ASN A 29 -13.95 -5.88 23.02
N TRP A 30 -15.13 -6.07 22.44
CA TRP A 30 -16.16 -5.02 22.27
C TRP A 30 -16.69 -4.46 23.61
N LYS A 31 -16.32 -5.07 24.74
CA LYS A 31 -16.57 -4.49 26.07
C LYS A 31 -15.53 -3.43 26.46
N SER A 32 -14.44 -3.32 25.71
CA SER A 32 -13.40 -2.34 25.96
C SER A 32 -13.86 -0.92 25.57
N PRO A 33 -13.73 0.08 26.44
CA PRO A 33 -14.05 1.46 26.08
C PRO A 33 -13.23 2.00 24.89
N THR A 34 -12.08 1.40 24.59
CA THR A 34 -11.20 1.81 23.49
C THR A 34 -11.82 1.56 22.13
N LEU A 35 -12.77 0.61 22.01
CA LEU A 35 -13.46 0.28 20.76
C LEU A 35 -14.78 1.03 20.56
N LYS A 36 -15.17 1.91 21.49
CA LYS A 36 -16.42 2.65 21.41
C LYS A 36 -16.59 3.46 20.13
N GLY A 37 -15.49 4.02 19.58
CA GLY A 37 -15.51 4.74 18.31
C GLY A 37 -15.85 3.89 17.08
N TRP A 38 -15.88 2.56 17.21
CA TRP A 38 -16.29 1.64 16.14
C TRP A 38 -17.78 1.29 16.16
N GLU A 39 -18.51 1.53 17.25
CA GLU A 39 -19.90 1.09 17.41
C GLU A 39 -20.80 1.60 16.27
N GLU A 40 -20.74 2.88 15.96
CA GLU A 40 -21.52 3.49 14.86
C GLU A 40 -21.11 2.92 13.50
N LEU A 41 -19.82 2.80 13.25
CA LEU A 41 -19.28 2.28 11.99
C LEU A 41 -19.63 0.81 11.74
N LEU A 42 -19.73 -0.01 12.79
CA LEU A 42 -20.14 -1.42 12.66
C LEU A 42 -21.54 -1.52 12.03
N HIS A 43 -22.48 -0.69 12.50
CA HIS A 43 -23.84 -0.65 11.97
C HIS A 43 -23.90 -0.01 10.59
N GLU A 44 -23.33 1.18 10.44
CA GLU A 44 -23.38 1.95 9.20
C GLU A 44 -22.80 1.19 8.01
N HIS A 45 -21.71 0.47 8.23
CA HIS A 45 -20.99 -0.23 7.16
C HIS A 45 -21.22 -1.76 7.14
N ALA A 46 -22.22 -2.26 7.90
CA ALA A 46 -22.55 -3.67 8.01
C ALA A 46 -21.30 -4.54 8.32
N ILE A 47 -20.50 -4.12 9.30
CA ILE A 47 -19.33 -4.85 9.77
C ILE A 47 -19.76 -5.82 10.86
N GLN A 48 -19.44 -7.10 10.71
CA GLN A 48 -19.71 -8.11 11.72
C GLN A 48 -18.68 -8.04 12.85
N PRO A 49 -19.07 -7.64 14.09
CA PRO A 49 -18.18 -7.69 15.24
C PRO A 49 -18.00 -9.13 15.71
N ILE A 50 -16.74 -9.54 15.88
CA ILE A 50 -16.39 -10.83 16.48
C ILE A 50 -15.82 -10.57 17.87
N GLN A 51 -16.56 -10.97 18.91
CA GLN A 51 -16.15 -10.77 20.29
C GLN A 51 -15.03 -11.75 20.68
N GLN A 52 -13.94 -11.21 21.17
CA GLN A 52 -12.89 -11.97 21.84
C GLN A 52 -12.69 -11.39 23.25
N TYR A 53 -12.73 -12.25 24.27
CA TYR A 53 -12.50 -11.83 25.64
C TYR A 53 -11.02 -11.90 25.98
N ASP A 54 -10.51 -10.86 26.61
CA ASP A 54 -9.15 -10.84 27.15
C ASP A 54 -9.09 -11.68 28.43
N LEU A 55 -8.99 -13.00 28.30
CA LEU A 55 -8.85 -13.92 29.43
C LEU A 55 -7.56 -13.69 30.19
N THR A 56 -6.53 -13.19 29.51
CA THR A 56 -5.23 -12.83 30.07
C THR A 56 -4.72 -11.61 29.33
N LYS A 57 -4.33 -10.56 30.05
CA LYS A 57 -3.78 -9.34 29.44
C LYS A 57 -2.54 -9.63 28.58
N GLY A 58 -2.47 -9.00 27.40
CA GLY A 58 -1.34 -9.10 26.48
C GLY A 58 -1.23 -10.42 25.75
N LYS A 59 -2.34 -11.15 25.56
CA LYS A 59 -2.41 -12.32 24.67
C LYS A 59 -3.11 -11.97 23.36
N ASN A 60 -2.66 -12.57 22.27
CA ASN A 60 -3.11 -12.33 20.89
C ASN A 60 -4.40 -13.12 20.56
N ALA A 61 -5.41 -13.10 21.45
CA ALA A 61 -6.63 -13.88 21.25
C ALA A 61 -7.43 -13.37 20.03
N SER A 62 -7.53 -12.06 19.86
CA SER A 62 -8.19 -11.44 18.70
C SER A 62 -7.44 -11.74 17.40
N ASP A 63 -6.10 -11.72 17.44
CA ASP A 63 -5.27 -11.96 16.26
C ASP A 63 -5.36 -13.41 15.80
N ILE A 64 -5.34 -14.35 16.72
CA ILE A 64 -5.52 -15.78 16.43
C ILE A 64 -6.91 -16.02 15.84
N ALA A 65 -7.97 -15.45 16.43
CA ALA A 65 -9.33 -15.59 15.92
C ALA A 65 -9.46 -15.02 14.50
N MET A 66 -8.83 -13.87 14.23
CA MET A 66 -8.81 -13.26 12.90
C MET A 66 -8.08 -14.15 11.89
N VAL A 67 -6.94 -14.74 12.27
CA VAL A 67 -6.17 -15.62 11.37
C VAL A 67 -6.96 -16.90 11.05
N ILE A 68 -7.58 -17.55 12.04
CA ILE A 68 -8.40 -18.76 11.83
C ILE A 68 -9.55 -18.45 10.86
N ASP A 69 -10.32 -17.40 11.14
CA ASP A 69 -11.47 -17.02 10.30
C ASP A 69 -11.05 -16.59 8.88
N ALA A 70 -9.92 -15.89 8.77
CA ALA A 70 -9.34 -15.52 7.47
C ALA A 70 -8.94 -16.75 6.65
N MET A 71 -8.38 -17.79 7.28
CA MET A 71 -8.06 -19.07 6.65
C MET A 71 -9.34 -19.78 6.20
N ASP A 72 -10.35 -19.86 7.07
CA ASP A 72 -11.64 -20.47 6.72
C ASP A 72 -12.30 -19.77 5.54
N ILE A 73 -12.34 -18.44 5.55
CA ILE A 73 -12.87 -17.63 4.45
C ILE A 73 -12.11 -17.91 3.16
N MET A 74 -10.79 -17.92 3.22
CA MET A 74 -9.93 -18.13 2.05
C MET A 74 -10.19 -19.46 1.36
N TYR A 75 -10.48 -20.53 2.13
CA TYR A 75 -10.69 -21.87 1.58
C TYR A 75 -12.17 -22.21 1.32
N THR A 76 -13.10 -21.55 1.98
CA THR A 76 -14.53 -21.88 1.85
C THR A 76 -15.31 -20.89 0.98
N LYS A 77 -14.75 -19.70 0.71
CA LYS A 77 -15.41 -18.67 -0.09
C LYS A 77 -14.66 -18.38 -1.37
N ASN A 78 -15.40 -18.06 -2.41
CA ASN A 78 -14.80 -17.60 -3.66
C ASN A 78 -14.47 -16.10 -3.55
N ILE A 79 -13.24 -15.81 -3.15
CA ILE A 79 -12.71 -14.45 -2.99
C ILE A 79 -11.40 -14.33 -3.76
N ASP A 80 -11.15 -13.17 -4.36
CA ASP A 80 -9.92 -12.87 -5.10
C ASP A 80 -9.00 -11.95 -4.31
N VAL A 81 -9.58 -11.13 -3.42
CA VAL A 81 -8.87 -10.09 -2.67
C VAL A 81 -9.15 -10.23 -1.18
N MET A 82 -8.09 -10.20 -0.39
CA MET A 82 -8.17 -10.09 1.07
C MET A 82 -7.64 -8.74 1.53
N CYS A 83 -8.30 -8.14 2.50
CA CYS A 83 -7.90 -6.85 3.06
C CYS A 83 -7.65 -6.99 4.56
N PHE A 84 -6.43 -6.61 5.01
CA PHE A 84 -6.05 -6.59 6.41
C PHE A 84 -5.81 -5.15 6.87
N ILE A 85 -6.49 -4.77 7.94
CA ILE A 85 -6.36 -3.44 8.55
C ILE A 85 -5.69 -3.64 9.91
N SER A 86 -4.36 -3.61 9.90
CA SER A 86 -3.54 -3.82 11.10
C SER A 86 -2.13 -3.27 10.91
N SER A 87 -1.49 -2.88 12.01
CA SER A 87 -0.06 -2.52 12.05
C SER A 87 0.80 -3.62 12.65
N ASP A 88 0.21 -4.79 12.92
CA ASP A 88 0.90 -5.91 13.56
C ASP A 88 1.57 -6.81 12.52
N SER A 89 2.88 -7.01 12.68
CA SER A 89 3.67 -7.89 11.82
C SER A 89 3.39 -9.38 12.01
N ASP A 90 2.72 -9.77 13.09
CA ASP A 90 2.38 -11.17 13.38
C ASP A 90 1.40 -11.75 12.35
N PHE A 91 0.73 -10.87 11.58
CA PHE A 91 -0.08 -11.27 10.42
C PHE A 91 0.71 -11.58 9.15
N THR A 92 2.03 -11.34 9.12
CA THR A 92 2.86 -11.64 7.94
C THR A 92 2.72 -13.08 7.44
N PRO A 93 2.67 -14.12 8.28
CA PRO A 93 2.46 -15.50 7.83
C PRO A 93 1.12 -15.69 7.12
N MET A 94 0.05 -15.04 7.61
CA MET A 94 -1.28 -15.11 6.98
C MET A 94 -1.29 -14.45 5.60
N VAL A 95 -0.64 -13.29 5.47
CA VAL A 95 -0.48 -12.59 4.19
C VAL A 95 0.28 -13.46 3.20
N THR A 96 1.42 -14.02 3.63
CA THR A 96 2.23 -14.91 2.78
C THR A 96 1.44 -16.13 2.32
N ARG A 97 0.62 -16.70 3.21
CA ARG A 97 -0.24 -17.83 2.86
C ARG A 97 -1.30 -17.44 1.82
N ALA A 98 -1.97 -16.30 1.99
CA ALA A 98 -2.97 -15.81 1.05
C ALA A 98 -2.39 -15.58 -0.35
N LEU A 99 -1.18 -15.02 -0.42
CA LEU A 99 -0.46 -14.83 -1.69
C LEU A 99 -0.12 -16.17 -2.35
N ALA A 100 0.31 -17.18 -1.56
CA ALA A 100 0.59 -18.52 -2.08
C ALA A 100 -0.65 -19.20 -2.68
N GLU A 101 -1.86 -18.86 -2.18
CA GLU A 101 -3.15 -19.28 -2.73
C GLU A 101 -3.64 -18.37 -3.89
N GLY A 102 -2.76 -17.51 -4.42
CA GLY A 102 -3.06 -16.64 -5.56
C GLY A 102 -3.99 -15.46 -5.23
N LYS A 103 -4.20 -15.12 -3.96
CA LYS A 103 -5.04 -13.99 -3.56
C LYS A 103 -4.25 -12.68 -3.65
N VAL A 104 -4.92 -11.60 -4.02
CA VAL A 104 -4.37 -10.26 -3.84
C VAL A 104 -4.57 -9.82 -2.39
N VAL A 105 -3.51 -9.34 -1.75
CA VAL A 105 -3.58 -8.88 -0.36
C VAL A 105 -3.36 -7.38 -0.26
N LEU A 106 -4.37 -6.68 0.24
CA LEU A 106 -4.31 -5.25 0.56
C LEU A 106 -4.07 -5.07 2.05
N GLY A 107 -2.98 -4.38 2.40
CA GLY A 107 -2.67 -4.03 3.78
C GLY A 107 -2.96 -2.55 4.05
N PHE A 108 -3.49 -2.26 5.23
CA PHE A 108 -3.68 -0.92 5.75
C PHE A 108 -3.18 -0.86 7.19
N GLY A 109 -2.37 0.13 7.51
CA GLY A 109 -1.82 0.30 8.86
C GLY A 109 -1.15 1.65 9.02
N GLU A 110 -0.53 1.85 10.16
CA GLU A 110 0.20 3.08 10.47
C GLU A 110 1.66 3.01 9.95
N ARG A 111 2.34 4.16 9.85
CA ARG A 111 3.75 4.24 9.41
C ARG A 111 4.73 3.46 10.29
N LYS A 112 4.36 3.22 11.56
CA LYS A 112 5.13 2.36 12.47
C LYS A 112 5.10 0.88 12.11
N THR A 113 4.24 0.46 11.17
CA THR A 113 4.11 -0.93 10.74
C THR A 113 5.45 -1.48 10.26
N PRO A 114 5.92 -2.62 10.78
CA PRO A 114 7.19 -3.21 10.38
C PRO A 114 7.25 -3.52 8.89
N SER A 115 8.41 -3.23 8.28
CA SER A 115 8.62 -3.43 6.85
C SER A 115 8.38 -4.86 6.33
N PRO A 116 8.60 -5.93 7.09
CA PRO A 116 8.26 -7.28 6.63
C PRO A 116 6.78 -7.44 6.30
N PHE A 117 5.88 -6.91 7.13
CA PHE A 117 4.43 -6.97 6.88
C PHE A 117 4.02 -6.07 5.69
N VAL A 118 4.55 -4.84 5.64
CA VAL A 118 4.33 -3.91 4.52
C VAL A 118 4.75 -4.55 3.19
N ASN A 119 5.94 -5.14 3.14
CA ASN A 119 6.51 -5.72 1.92
C ASN A 119 5.85 -7.04 1.52
N ALA A 120 5.26 -7.77 2.46
CA ALA A 120 4.54 -9.00 2.16
C ALA A 120 3.23 -8.72 1.39
N CYS A 121 2.55 -7.61 1.66
CA CYS A 121 1.30 -7.28 0.99
C CYS A 121 1.49 -7.01 -0.52
N SER A 122 0.49 -7.36 -1.34
CA SER A 122 0.45 -6.93 -2.76
C SER A 122 0.45 -5.42 -2.88
N LYS A 123 -0.21 -4.76 -1.93
CA LYS A 123 -0.26 -3.31 -1.78
C LYS A 123 -0.45 -2.94 -0.31
N PHE A 124 0.26 -1.92 0.15
CA PHE A 124 0.11 -1.39 1.51
C PHE A 124 -0.10 0.13 1.49
N LEU A 125 -1.08 0.61 2.25
CA LEU A 125 -1.39 2.03 2.40
C LEU A 125 -1.33 2.43 3.87
N PHE A 126 -0.60 3.50 4.13
CA PHE A 126 -0.56 4.07 5.46
C PHE A 126 -1.81 4.93 5.73
N LEU A 127 -2.42 4.71 6.89
CA LEU A 127 -3.65 5.39 7.31
C LEU A 127 -3.40 6.72 8.03
N ASP A 128 -2.22 6.87 8.62
CA ASP A 128 -1.77 8.03 9.37
C ASP A 128 -1.09 9.10 8.51
N GLU A 129 -1.17 8.98 7.18
CA GLU A 129 -0.75 10.06 6.30
C GLU A 129 -1.75 11.22 6.36
N PRO A 130 -1.26 12.47 6.42
CA PRO A 130 -2.10 13.65 6.29
C PRO A 130 -2.89 13.58 4.96
N GLU A 131 -4.17 13.90 5.01
CA GLU A 131 -5.00 14.04 3.81
C GLU A 131 -4.41 15.10 2.91
N THR A 132 -4.49 14.91 1.60
CA THR A 132 -3.78 15.68 0.56
C THR A 132 -4.03 17.20 0.59
N GLU A 133 -5.08 17.68 1.26
CA GLU A 133 -5.36 19.11 1.44
C GLU A 133 -4.50 19.76 2.53
N GLU A 134 -4.01 18.98 3.51
CA GLU A 134 -3.07 19.47 4.53
C GLU A 134 -1.60 19.17 4.19
N ALA A 135 -1.33 18.22 3.27
CA ALA A 135 0.02 17.91 2.81
C ALA A 135 0.69 19.06 2.03
N GLU A 136 -0.05 20.09 1.62
CA GLU A 136 0.54 21.33 1.09
C GLU A 136 1.18 22.20 2.18
N LYS A 137 0.89 21.94 3.47
CA LYS A 137 1.41 22.73 4.62
C LYS A 137 2.47 22.01 5.45
N GLU A 138 2.57 20.67 5.40
CA GLU A 138 3.70 19.96 6.01
C GLU A 138 4.83 19.79 4.99
N PRO A 139 6.09 19.92 5.41
CA PRO A 139 7.21 19.80 4.48
C PRO A 139 7.18 18.41 3.85
N LYS A 140 6.90 18.34 2.55
CA LYS A 140 7.26 17.20 1.69
C LYS A 140 8.61 16.66 2.14
N PRO A 141 8.82 15.35 2.25
CA PRO A 141 10.07 14.79 2.77
C PRO A 141 11.23 15.52 2.09
N LYS A 142 11.99 16.28 2.88
CA LYS A 142 12.87 17.38 2.45
C LYS A 142 13.96 17.00 1.45
N ASN A 143 14.06 15.76 1.03
CA ASN A 143 14.99 15.36 -0.03
C ASN A 143 14.69 13.94 -0.58
N LEU A 144 13.71 13.82 -1.46
CA LEU A 144 13.45 12.55 -2.15
C LEU A 144 14.65 12.06 -2.96
N LYS A 145 15.51 12.99 -3.43
CA LYS A 145 16.76 12.67 -4.10
C LYS A 145 17.72 11.88 -3.21
N SER A 146 17.69 12.09 -1.89
CA SER A 146 18.53 11.39 -0.92
C SER A 146 17.92 10.05 -0.44
N ASN A 147 16.66 9.75 -0.78
CA ASN A 147 16.08 8.47 -0.47
C ASN A 147 16.60 7.38 -1.43
N THR A 148 17.78 6.84 -1.07
CA THR A 148 18.49 5.86 -1.89
C THR A 148 17.64 4.64 -2.24
N LYS A 149 16.77 4.18 -1.31
CA LYS A 149 15.89 3.03 -1.55
C LYS A 149 14.87 3.34 -2.64
N LEU A 150 14.21 4.49 -2.55
CA LEU A 150 13.24 4.95 -3.54
C LEU A 150 13.91 5.16 -4.90
N VAL A 151 15.00 5.92 -4.94
CA VAL A 151 15.73 6.23 -6.18
C VAL A 151 16.20 4.97 -6.88
N ASN A 152 16.75 4.00 -6.13
CA ASN A 152 17.19 2.73 -6.71
C ASN A 152 16.02 1.90 -7.23
N LEU A 153 14.89 1.86 -6.53
CA LEU A 153 13.68 1.19 -7.01
C LEU A 153 13.20 1.77 -8.35
N LEU A 154 13.11 3.10 -8.44
CA LEU A 154 12.68 3.79 -9.65
C LEU A 154 13.65 3.54 -10.82
N ARG A 155 14.95 3.59 -10.57
CA ARG A 155 15.99 3.30 -11.58
C ARG A 155 15.92 1.89 -12.12
N GLN A 156 15.85 0.90 -11.23
CA GLN A 156 15.76 -0.51 -11.63
C GLN A 156 14.49 -0.80 -12.42
N ALA A 157 13.38 -0.11 -12.09
CA ALA A 157 12.14 -0.28 -12.84
C ALA A 157 12.19 0.34 -14.24
N ILE A 158 12.88 1.47 -14.39
CA ILE A 158 13.16 2.07 -15.71
C ILE A 158 14.04 1.13 -16.51
N GLU A 159 15.18 0.72 -15.97
CA GLU A 159 16.15 -0.17 -16.64
C GLU A 159 15.52 -1.48 -17.12
N ALA A 160 14.56 -2.03 -16.36
CA ALA A 160 13.84 -3.25 -16.74
C ALA A 160 12.78 -3.05 -17.84
N THR A 161 12.45 -1.81 -18.21
CA THR A 161 11.33 -1.50 -19.12
C THR A 161 11.67 -0.47 -20.19
N GLU A 162 12.91 0.00 -20.24
CA GLU A 162 13.37 0.99 -21.21
C GLU A 162 13.61 0.38 -22.60
N ASP A 163 13.48 1.23 -23.60
CA ASP A 163 13.87 0.94 -24.98
C ASP A 163 15.38 1.21 -25.22
N ASP A 164 15.83 0.99 -26.45
CA ASP A 164 17.25 1.18 -26.87
C ASP A 164 17.75 2.63 -26.69
N GLU A 165 16.83 3.59 -26.62
CA GLU A 165 17.14 5.00 -26.36
C GLU A 165 17.13 5.35 -24.85
N GLY A 166 16.85 4.38 -23.99
CA GLY A 166 16.77 4.51 -22.53
C GLY A 166 15.46 5.13 -22.03
N TRP A 167 14.42 5.17 -22.87
CA TRP A 167 13.10 5.65 -22.48
C TRP A 167 12.17 4.49 -22.11
N ALA A 168 11.49 4.62 -21.00
CA ALA A 168 10.48 3.68 -20.54
C ALA A 168 9.08 4.32 -20.48
N VAL A 169 8.06 3.58 -20.89
CA VAL A 169 6.67 4.01 -20.73
C VAL A 169 6.30 3.98 -19.25
N LEU A 170 5.80 5.09 -18.71
CA LEU A 170 5.56 5.26 -17.27
C LEU A 170 4.60 4.21 -16.70
N SER A 171 3.60 3.75 -17.46
CA SER A 171 2.70 2.68 -17.05
C SER A 171 3.41 1.33 -16.92
N SER A 172 4.36 1.03 -17.81
CA SER A 172 5.18 -0.19 -17.72
C SER A 172 6.10 -0.15 -16.50
N VAL A 173 6.72 1.00 -16.23
CA VAL A 173 7.50 1.24 -15.00
C VAL A 173 6.64 1.01 -13.77
N GLY A 174 5.43 1.59 -13.72
CA GLY A 174 4.51 1.40 -12.60
C GLY A 174 4.11 -0.06 -12.39
N LYS A 175 3.82 -0.79 -13.48
CA LYS A 175 3.52 -2.21 -13.43
C LYS A 175 4.71 -3.04 -12.93
N ASN A 176 5.92 -2.73 -13.40
CA ASN A 176 7.15 -3.41 -12.95
C ASN A 176 7.37 -3.21 -11.44
N ILE A 177 7.20 -1.98 -10.93
CA ILE A 177 7.32 -1.69 -9.50
C ILE A 177 6.27 -2.47 -8.69
N SER A 178 5.01 -2.45 -9.12
CA SER A 178 3.91 -3.13 -8.41
C SER A 178 4.08 -4.65 -8.38
N ASN A 179 4.72 -5.23 -9.39
CA ASN A 179 5.01 -6.67 -9.42
C ASN A 179 6.17 -7.09 -8.50
N ARG A 180 6.99 -6.13 -8.05
CA ARG A 180 8.21 -6.40 -7.25
C ARG A 180 8.07 -6.02 -5.78
N THR A 181 7.17 -5.11 -5.46
CA THR A 181 7.06 -4.53 -4.12
C THR A 181 5.69 -3.89 -3.91
N SER A 182 5.25 -3.82 -2.66
CA SER A 182 4.02 -3.15 -2.24
C SER A 182 4.07 -1.62 -2.33
N PHE A 183 4.77 -1.09 -3.33
CA PHE A 183 4.96 0.34 -3.54
C PHE A 183 3.64 1.06 -3.88
N ASP A 184 3.44 2.22 -3.25
CA ASP A 184 2.41 3.19 -3.65
C ASP A 184 2.99 4.61 -3.54
N CYS A 185 2.85 5.43 -4.61
CA CYS A 185 3.35 6.80 -4.64
C CYS A 185 2.65 7.71 -3.61
N ARG A 186 1.44 7.36 -3.18
CA ARG A 186 0.70 8.07 -2.13
C ARG A 186 1.38 7.96 -0.77
N ASN A 187 2.12 6.88 -0.51
CA ASN A 187 2.94 6.73 0.70
C ASN A 187 4.10 7.74 0.78
N TYR A 188 4.37 8.44 -0.32
CA TYR A 188 5.35 9.52 -0.44
C TYR A 188 4.70 10.90 -0.62
N GLY A 189 3.36 11.00 -0.47
CA GLY A 189 2.61 12.25 -0.60
C GLY A 189 2.29 12.64 -2.05
N PHE A 190 2.34 11.71 -3.02
CA PHE A 190 2.07 12.00 -4.42
C PHE A 190 0.84 11.27 -4.94
N ARG A 191 -0.01 11.98 -5.64
CA ARG A 191 -1.24 11.44 -6.21
C ARG A 191 -0.99 10.37 -7.29
N ASN A 192 0.11 10.51 -8.02
CA ASN A 192 0.45 9.63 -9.13
C ASN A 192 1.96 9.53 -9.33
N LEU A 193 2.38 8.53 -10.10
CA LEU A 193 3.79 8.23 -10.33
C LEU A 193 4.51 9.35 -11.11
N SER A 194 3.82 10.03 -12.03
CA SER A 194 4.42 11.14 -12.80
C SER A 194 4.77 12.34 -11.90
N SER A 195 3.93 12.65 -10.91
CA SER A 195 4.22 13.71 -9.93
C SER A 195 5.39 13.34 -9.03
N LEU A 196 5.50 12.07 -8.63
CA LEU A 196 6.65 11.58 -7.86
C LEU A 196 7.96 11.71 -8.66
N PHE A 197 7.98 11.28 -9.92
CA PHE A 197 9.18 11.39 -10.77
C PHE A 197 9.61 12.85 -10.98
N LYS A 198 8.66 13.78 -11.16
CA LYS A 198 8.95 15.22 -11.28
C LYS A 198 9.61 15.76 -10.02
N GLU A 199 9.13 15.38 -8.85
CA GLU A 199 9.65 15.87 -7.58
C GLU A 199 11.02 15.28 -7.23
N VAL A 200 11.27 14.01 -7.59
CA VAL A 200 12.59 13.38 -7.40
C VAL A 200 13.66 14.07 -8.25
N ASP A 201 13.30 14.67 -9.40
CA ASP A 201 14.17 15.50 -10.25
C ASP A 201 15.58 14.88 -10.54
N LEU A 202 15.58 13.55 -10.73
CA LEU A 202 16.73 12.76 -11.22
C LEU A 202 16.40 12.05 -12.53
N PHE A 203 15.21 12.32 -13.05
CA PHE A 203 14.63 11.64 -14.19
C PHE A 203 14.05 12.66 -15.16
N GLU A 204 14.14 12.38 -16.44
CA GLU A 204 13.51 13.15 -17.47
C GLU A 204 12.12 12.57 -17.78
N LEU A 205 11.11 13.44 -17.91
CA LEU A 205 9.77 13.03 -18.33
C LEU A 205 9.40 13.76 -19.63
N LYS A 206 8.88 13.00 -20.59
CA LYS A 206 8.27 13.57 -21.81
C LYS A 206 6.86 13.05 -21.99
N LEU A 207 5.98 13.87 -22.53
CA LEU A 207 4.64 13.49 -22.95
C LEU A 207 4.63 13.20 -24.44
N VAL A 208 4.34 11.97 -24.82
CA VAL A 208 4.30 11.52 -26.21
C VAL A 208 2.83 11.43 -26.65
N GLN A 209 2.52 11.99 -27.84
CA GLN A 209 1.18 12.02 -28.45
C GLN A 209 0.06 12.57 -27.51
N GLY A 210 0.42 13.46 -26.57
CA GLY A 210 -0.52 14.07 -25.65
C GLY A 210 -1.17 13.16 -24.61
N ARG A 211 -0.80 11.86 -24.55
CA ARG A 211 -1.44 10.87 -23.68
C ARG A 211 -0.50 9.97 -22.91
N THR A 212 0.70 9.73 -23.39
CA THR A 212 1.63 8.76 -22.80
C THR A 212 2.84 9.45 -22.22
N TYR A 213 3.04 9.31 -20.91
CA TYR A 213 4.29 9.73 -20.27
C TYR A 213 5.38 8.68 -20.50
N MET A 214 6.55 9.15 -20.91
CA MET A 214 7.79 8.38 -20.91
C MET A 214 8.77 8.97 -19.92
N VAL A 215 9.60 8.12 -19.31
CA VAL A 215 10.59 8.50 -18.31
C VAL A 215 11.95 7.91 -18.65
N ARG A 216 13.02 8.65 -18.37
CA ARG A 216 14.42 8.23 -18.55
C ARG A 216 15.27 8.67 -17.36
N ASP A 217 16.30 7.90 -16.98
CA ASP A 217 17.30 8.35 -16.00
C ASP A 217 18.16 9.45 -16.63
N ALA A 218 18.19 10.64 -16.01
CA ALA A 218 18.93 11.81 -16.52
C ALA A 218 20.46 11.56 -16.66
N ARG A 219 21.02 10.57 -15.98
CA ARG A 219 22.43 10.18 -16.11
C ARG A 219 22.74 9.58 -17.49
N LYS A 220 21.76 8.96 -18.15
CA LYS A 220 21.95 8.35 -19.48
C LYS A 220 22.05 9.39 -20.60
N CYS A 221 21.46 10.56 -20.41
CA CYS A 221 21.57 11.66 -21.36
C CYS A 221 23.03 12.15 -21.52
N LYS A 222 23.75 12.26 -20.40
CA LYS A 222 25.15 12.73 -20.39
C LYS A 222 26.16 11.76 -21.02
N LYS A 223 25.83 10.46 -21.10
CA LYS A 223 26.71 9.47 -21.74
C LYS A 223 26.68 9.52 -23.26
N ASN A 224 25.52 9.84 -23.86
CA ASN A 224 25.40 9.86 -25.33
C ASN A 224 26.02 11.13 -25.96
N GLU A 225 26.13 12.23 -25.21
CA GLU A 225 26.80 13.44 -25.69
C GLU A 225 28.34 13.33 -25.70
N GLN A 226 28.90 12.44 -24.85
CA GLN A 226 30.35 12.22 -24.77
C GLN A 226 30.88 11.16 -25.77
N VAL A 227 30.02 10.43 -26.46
CA VAL A 227 30.40 9.40 -27.47
C VAL A 227 30.35 9.99 -28.89
N GLN A 228 29.80 11.21 -29.06
CA GLN A 228 29.71 11.90 -30.37
C GLN A 228 30.69 13.11 -30.49
N SER A 229 31.58 13.27 -29.53
CA SER A 229 32.69 14.23 -29.58
C SER A 229 34.02 13.45 -29.52
#